data_7c7a07d6601ab42aaa9212cde26ea6a1
#
_entry.id   7c7a07d6601ab42aaa9212cde26ea6a1
#
_cell.length_a   1.000
_cell.length_b   1.000
_cell.length_c   1.000
_cell.angle_alpha   90.00
_cell.angle_beta   90.00
_cell.angle_gamma   90.00
#
_symmetry.space_group_name_H-M   'P 1'
#
loop_
_entity.id
_entity.type
_entity.pdbx_description
1 polymer ?
#
loop_
_entity_poly.entity_id
_entity_poly.type
_entity_poly.pdbx_seq_one_letter_code
_entity_poly.pdbx_strand_id
1 'polypeptide(L)'
;MDDKCFHRLPKGNEKVAMGKAKVFPNPFYYEPSPLARLAVALLQQSLPELKEGKMFGVLIVEYGGKLGYLQAYSGQLEGVSTEGFVPLVFDYLQPNGYFKTHEAEITAMNHEITALKQLGDYEKAMEKLTKLKAEAQQVVAEAQQKMVVAKHLRDERRKEKAIVSDNEQREMIRESQYMKAELHRTKKRYAALLQAAEAEAEEYNRRIAELKSARKRKSDHLQRWLFSQFIFQNARGERKDLLSIFRNYYLLHNPQSVLATHFATMGEQITLFPPSGTGECCEPKLLQYAFIHGMRPIEMAMFWWGEAPKTEIRQHGQFYPACNGKCKPLLTWMLKGMNVAANALETEAEQSIEIIYEDHDLAVILKPSGMLTVPGRSKRQSVETILRQRWNENDTPIIVHRLDMATSGLLVVARNRYAHKQLQAQFKERTIQKRYVALLSTDLLNR
;
A
#
# COMPACT_ATOMS: atom_id res chain seq x y z
N MET A 1 11.38 -19.34 -38.43
CA MET A 1 10.12 -18.77 -37.99
C MET A 1 10.41 -17.39 -37.42
N ASP A 2 9.87 -16.36 -38.05
CA ASP A 2 10.03 -15.00 -37.53
C ASP A 2 8.93 -14.82 -36.42
N ASP A 3 9.39 -14.78 -35.18
CA ASP A 3 8.53 -14.46 -34.06
C ASP A 3 8.22 -12.96 -34.08
N LYS A 4 6.95 -12.57 -34.08
CA LYS A 4 6.51 -11.18 -34.25
C LYS A 4 6.96 -10.25 -33.12
N CYS A 5 7.26 -10.79 -31.94
CA CYS A 5 7.73 -10.03 -30.80
C CYS A 5 9.24 -10.01 -30.64
N PHE A 6 9.96 -10.78 -31.48
CA PHE A 6 11.42 -10.83 -31.44
C PHE A 6 12.03 -9.76 -32.36
N HIS A 7 12.66 -8.77 -31.76
CA HIS A 7 13.34 -7.67 -32.41
C HIS A 7 14.84 -7.96 -32.50
N ARG A 8 15.41 -7.86 -33.70
CA ARG A 8 16.87 -8.05 -33.91
C ARG A 8 17.65 -6.84 -33.44
N LEU A 9 18.75 -7.08 -32.77
CA LEU A 9 19.72 -6.03 -32.47
C LEU A 9 20.58 -5.70 -33.70
N PRO A 10 21.09 -4.45 -33.87
CA PRO A 10 22.01 -4.07 -34.94
C PRO A 10 23.24 -4.97 -34.94
N LYS A 11 23.74 -5.30 -36.14
CA LYS A 11 24.94 -6.13 -36.32
C LYS A 11 26.16 -5.54 -35.59
N GLY A 12 27.01 -6.38 -35.02
CA GLY A 12 28.23 -5.96 -34.32
C GLY A 12 28.14 -6.04 -32.78
N ASN A 13 26.93 -6.18 -32.22
CA ASN A 13 26.73 -6.27 -30.76
C ASN A 13 26.76 -7.71 -30.23
N GLU A 14 26.88 -8.71 -31.10
CA GLU A 14 26.84 -10.14 -30.75
C GLU A 14 28.00 -10.58 -29.85
N LYS A 15 29.20 -10.00 -30.06
CA LYS A 15 30.40 -10.34 -29.26
C LYS A 15 30.32 -9.88 -27.79
N VAL A 16 29.56 -8.83 -27.52
CA VAL A 16 29.42 -8.28 -26.16
C VAL A 16 28.54 -9.17 -25.27
N ALA A 17 27.55 -9.86 -25.84
CA ALA A 17 26.64 -10.72 -25.15
C ALA A 17 27.18 -12.13 -24.89
N MET A 18 27.98 -12.69 -25.79
CA MET A 18 28.50 -14.05 -25.67
C MET A 18 29.49 -14.22 -24.50
N GLY A 19 30.19 -13.16 -24.07
CA GLY A 19 31.18 -13.21 -22.99
C GLY A 19 30.59 -13.04 -21.57
N LYS A 20 29.40 -12.46 -21.43
CA LYS A 20 28.81 -12.09 -20.12
C LYS A 20 27.61 -12.95 -19.66
N ALA A 21 27.12 -13.85 -20.48
CA ALA A 21 25.77 -14.42 -20.35
C ALA A 21 25.61 -15.62 -19.42
N LYS A 22 26.40 -15.75 -18.35
CA LYS A 22 26.21 -16.85 -17.38
C LYS A 22 25.34 -16.49 -16.18
N VAL A 23 25.14 -15.20 -15.89
CA VAL A 23 24.43 -14.74 -14.70
C VAL A 23 23.44 -13.67 -15.12
N PHE A 24 22.16 -13.91 -14.87
CA PHE A 24 21.08 -12.95 -15.13
C PHE A 24 21.12 -11.82 -14.08
N PRO A 25 21.01 -10.54 -14.43
CA PRO A 25 21.03 -9.45 -13.45
C PRO A 25 19.85 -9.57 -12.48
N ASN A 26 20.08 -9.14 -11.23
CA ASN A 26 19.02 -9.17 -10.23
C ASN A 26 17.93 -8.13 -10.57
N PRO A 27 16.66 -8.50 -10.79
CA PRO A 27 15.64 -7.57 -11.25
C PRO A 27 15.30 -6.47 -10.25
N PHE A 28 15.68 -6.64 -8.96
CA PHE A 28 15.36 -5.69 -7.90
C PHE A 28 16.49 -4.69 -7.61
N TYR A 29 17.68 -4.95 -8.16
CA TYR A 29 18.83 -4.06 -8.04
C TYR A 29 19.85 -4.34 -9.15
N TYR A 30 19.84 -3.52 -10.17
CA TYR A 30 20.77 -3.62 -11.29
C TYR A 30 20.94 -2.25 -11.98
N GLU A 31 22.04 -2.11 -12.69
CA GLU A 31 22.22 -1.06 -13.69
C GLU A 31 22.12 -1.67 -15.09
N PRO A 32 21.33 -1.08 -16.00
CA PRO A 32 21.24 -1.57 -17.37
C PRO A 32 22.59 -1.52 -18.07
N SER A 33 22.98 -2.62 -18.70
CA SER A 33 24.20 -2.70 -19.51
C SER A 33 24.11 -1.80 -20.75
N PRO A 34 25.21 -1.53 -21.43
CA PRO A 34 25.20 -0.82 -22.72
C PRO A 34 24.27 -1.49 -23.75
N LEU A 35 24.18 -2.84 -23.74
CA LEU A 35 23.33 -3.58 -24.66
C LEU A 35 21.84 -3.39 -24.35
N ALA A 36 21.47 -3.47 -23.07
CA ALA A 36 20.10 -3.20 -22.64
C ALA A 36 19.70 -1.73 -22.89
N ARG A 37 20.61 -0.79 -22.68
CA ARG A 37 20.40 0.64 -23.00
C ARG A 37 20.20 0.86 -24.50
N LEU A 38 20.95 0.16 -25.35
CA LEU A 38 20.74 0.21 -26.80
C LEU A 38 19.34 -0.28 -27.19
N ALA A 39 18.87 -1.42 -26.65
CA ALA A 39 17.54 -1.93 -26.92
C ALA A 39 16.45 -0.97 -26.44
N VAL A 40 16.64 -0.35 -25.26
CA VAL A 40 15.75 0.71 -24.75
C VAL A 40 15.72 1.90 -25.69
N ALA A 41 16.87 2.39 -26.17
CA ALA A 41 16.93 3.52 -27.12
C ALA A 41 16.19 3.21 -28.43
N LEU A 42 16.31 1.98 -28.96
CA LEU A 42 15.55 1.54 -30.13
C LEU A 42 14.03 1.55 -29.88
N LEU A 43 13.60 1.06 -28.70
CA LEU A 43 12.20 1.10 -28.32
C LEU A 43 11.70 2.55 -28.18
N GLN A 44 12.44 3.41 -27.50
CA GLN A 44 12.07 4.82 -27.27
C GLN A 44 11.86 5.59 -28.60
N GLN A 45 12.62 5.29 -29.63
CA GLN A 45 12.45 5.92 -30.97
C GLN A 45 11.07 5.61 -31.61
N SER A 46 10.44 4.52 -31.21
CA SER A 46 9.14 4.10 -31.76
C SER A 46 7.96 4.49 -30.86
N LEU A 47 8.22 4.99 -29.62
CA LEU A 47 7.15 5.34 -28.70
C LEU A 47 6.63 6.76 -28.96
N PRO A 48 5.30 6.95 -28.98
CA PRO A 48 4.72 8.29 -29.03
C PRO A 48 4.86 8.99 -27.67
N GLU A 49 4.58 10.28 -27.65
CA GLU A 49 4.36 11.00 -26.39
C GLU A 49 3.10 10.49 -25.69
N LEU A 50 3.21 10.19 -24.40
CA LEU A 50 2.11 9.73 -23.59
C LEU A 50 1.73 10.78 -22.56
N LYS A 51 0.44 11.13 -22.49
CA LYS A 51 -0.12 12.00 -21.44
C LYS A 51 -0.08 11.33 -20.08
N GLU A 52 -0.36 10.03 -20.02
CA GLU A 52 -0.22 9.22 -18.82
C GLU A 52 1.03 8.35 -18.93
N GLY A 53 1.99 8.59 -18.06
CA GLY A 53 3.22 7.83 -18.07
C GLY A 53 3.02 6.35 -17.69
N LYS A 54 3.83 5.48 -18.29
CA LYS A 54 3.82 4.03 -18.07
C LYS A 54 5.24 3.47 -18.00
N MET A 55 5.35 2.31 -17.35
CA MET A 55 6.59 1.53 -17.42
C MET A 55 6.63 0.79 -18.75
N PHE A 56 7.75 0.91 -19.44
CA PHE A 56 8.15 0.09 -20.57
C PHE A 56 9.37 -0.73 -20.20
N GLY A 57 9.61 -1.80 -20.93
CA GLY A 57 10.76 -2.64 -20.68
C GLY A 57 11.17 -3.45 -21.87
N VAL A 58 12.44 -3.81 -21.86
CA VAL A 58 13.06 -4.73 -22.82
C VAL A 58 13.68 -5.91 -22.09
N LEU A 59 13.67 -7.06 -22.73
CA LEU A 59 14.37 -8.27 -22.30
C LEU A 59 15.27 -8.72 -23.46
N ILE A 60 16.57 -8.68 -23.25
CA ILE A 60 17.54 -9.24 -24.19
C ILE A 60 17.44 -10.76 -24.11
N VAL A 61 17.27 -11.39 -25.27
CA VAL A 61 17.11 -12.84 -25.37
C VAL A 61 17.98 -13.41 -26.50
N GLU A 62 18.36 -14.66 -26.34
CA GLU A 62 18.89 -15.48 -27.42
C GLU A 62 17.80 -16.43 -27.91
N TYR A 63 17.57 -16.43 -29.22
CA TYR A 63 16.58 -17.27 -29.87
C TYR A 63 17.12 -17.82 -31.19
N GLY A 64 17.16 -19.14 -31.32
CA GLY A 64 17.72 -19.79 -32.54
C GLY A 64 19.15 -19.39 -32.85
N GLY A 65 20.00 -19.20 -31.85
CA GLY A 65 21.40 -18.76 -31.99
C GLY A 65 21.55 -17.28 -32.37
N LYS A 66 20.47 -16.50 -32.38
CA LYS A 66 20.47 -15.07 -32.68
C LYS A 66 20.16 -14.27 -31.43
N LEU A 67 20.86 -13.13 -31.29
CA LEU A 67 20.63 -12.18 -30.22
C LEU A 67 19.59 -11.14 -30.67
N GLY A 68 18.64 -10.87 -29.80
CA GLY A 68 17.59 -9.88 -30.01
C GLY A 68 16.97 -9.44 -28.71
N TYR A 69 15.85 -8.75 -28.77
CA TYR A 69 15.11 -8.32 -27.60
C TYR A 69 13.60 -8.46 -27.77
N LEU A 70 12.93 -8.63 -26.66
CA LEU A 70 11.48 -8.53 -26.51
C LEU A 70 11.17 -7.17 -25.87
N GLN A 71 9.99 -6.64 -26.14
CA GLN A 71 9.51 -5.38 -25.54
C GLN A 71 8.13 -5.55 -24.88
N ALA A 72 7.92 -4.83 -23.78
CA ALA A 72 6.67 -4.83 -23.04
C ALA A 72 6.34 -3.45 -22.47
N TYR A 73 5.07 -3.27 -22.14
CA TYR A 73 4.56 -2.13 -21.35
C TYR A 73 3.73 -2.64 -20.18
N SER A 74 3.59 -1.83 -19.13
CA SER A 74 2.78 -2.17 -17.94
C SER A 74 1.31 -1.79 -18.15
N GLY A 75 0.40 -2.66 -17.66
CA GLY A 75 -1.04 -2.44 -17.73
C GLY A 75 -1.56 -2.37 -19.17
N GLN A 76 -2.49 -1.45 -19.43
CA GLN A 76 -3.09 -1.22 -20.75
C GLN A 76 -2.45 -0.01 -21.43
N LEU A 77 -2.37 -0.04 -22.74
CA LEU A 77 -1.86 1.04 -23.58
C LEU A 77 -2.98 1.44 -24.56
N GLU A 78 -3.63 2.57 -24.28
CA GLU A 78 -4.72 3.07 -25.11
C GLU A 78 -4.21 3.96 -26.25
N GLY A 79 -4.78 3.78 -27.43
CA GLY A 79 -4.49 4.65 -28.58
C GLY A 79 -3.13 4.47 -29.22
N VAL A 80 -2.36 3.46 -28.81
CA VAL A 80 -1.02 3.17 -29.36
C VAL A 80 -1.00 1.74 -29.89
N SER A 81 -0.33 1.54 -31.04
CA SER A 81 -0.13 0.19 -31.61
C SER A 81 0.66 -0.66 -30.62
N THR A 82 0.15 -1.86 -30.36
CA THR A 82 0.82 -2.88 -29.52
C THR A 82 1.54 -3.93 -30.36
N GLU A 83 1.68 -3.71 -31.66
CA GLU A 83 2.40 -4.61 -32.55
C GLU A 83 3.89 -4.70 -32.15
N GLY A 84 4.43 -5.91 -32.13
CA GLY A 84 5.79 -6.16 -31.69
C GLY A 84 6.00 -6.20 -30.17
N PHE A 85 5.00 -5.83 -29.37
CA PHE A 85 5.04 -6.02 -27.91
C PHE A 85 4.59 -7.42 -27.53
N VAL A 86 5.18 -7.99 -26.47
CA VAL A 86 4.69 -9.25 -25.91
C VAL A 86 3.26 -9.09 -25.41
N PRO A 87 2.37 -10.07 -25.65
CA PRO A 87 0.97 -9.98 -25.25
C PRO A 87 0.81 -10.06 -23.72
N LEU A 88 -0.41 -9.80 -23.27
CA LEU A 88 -0.83 -10.09 -21.89
C LEU A 88 -0.65 -11.59 -21.61
N VAL A 89 -0.31 -11.94 -20.38
CA VAL A 89 -0.22 -13.34 -19.95
C VAL A 89 -1.58 -14.03 -20.02
N PHE A 90 -2.63 -13.29 -19.75
CA PHE A 90 -4.01 -13.69 -19.92
C PHE A 90 -4.83 -12.52 -20.45
N ASP A 91 -5.51 -12.71 -21.57
CA ASP A 91 -6.37 -11.68 -22.17
C ASP A 91 -7.76 -11.71 -21.50
N TYR A 92 -7.92 -10.89 -20.48
CA TYR A 92 -9.19 -10.73 -19.75
C TYR A 92 -10.05 -9.57 -20.28
N LEU A 93 -9.56 -8.84 -21.28
CA LEU A 93 -10.21 -7.63 -21.79
C LEU A 93 -11.17 -7.90 -22.96
N GLN A 94 -11.36 -9.15 -23.32
CA GLN A 94 -12.31 -9.55 -24.39
C GLN A 94 -13.69 -8.98 -24.10
N PRO A 95 -14.34 -8.26 -25.05
CA PRO A 95 -15.55 -7.48 -24.80
C PRO A 95 -16.70 -8.28 -24.18
N ASN A 96 -16.88 -9.53 -24.52
CA ASN A 96 -17.92 -10.42 -23.99
C ASN A 96 -17.33 -11.52 -23.08
N GLY A 97 -16.10 -11.33 -22.62
CA GLY A 97 -15.42 -12.27 -21.74
C GLY A 97 -15.98 -12.25 -20.32
N TYR A 98 -15.69 -13.29 -19.58
CA TYR A 98 -16.15 -13.45 -18.19
C TYR A 98 -15.84 -12.23 -17.32
N PHE A 99 -14.61 -11.69 -17.42
CA PHE A 99 -14.21 -10.51 -16.63
C PHE A 99 -15.08 -9.31 -16.95
N LYS A 100 -15.22 -8.94 -18.24
CA LYS A 100 -15.98 -7.78 -18.67
C LYS A 100 -17.48 -7.86 -18.33
N THR A 101 -18.06 -9.03 -18.43
CA THR A 101 -19.46 -9.24 -18.03
C THR A 101 -19.67 -8.99 -16.54
N HIS A 102 -18.81 -9.57 -15.68
CA HIS A 102 -18.94 -9.41 -14.23
C HIS A 102 -18.49 -8.03 -13.73
N GLU A 103 -17.53 -7.39 -14.41
CA GLU A 103 -17.15 -6.00 -14.16
C GLU A 103 -18.35 -5.05 -14.42
N ALA A 104 -19.10 -5.27 -15.52
CA ALA A 104 -20.30 -4.51 -15.82
C ALA A 104 -21.39 -4.66 -14.74
N GLU A 105 -21.59 -5.88 -14.21
CA GLU A 105 -22.51 -6.12 -13.10
C GLU A 105 -22.09 -5.37 -11.82
N ILE A 106 -20.80 -5.38 -11.49
CA ILE A 106 -20.24 -4.65 -10.34
C ILE A 106 -20.43 -3.13 -10.53
N THR A 107 -20.23 -2.64 -11.76
CA THR A 107 -20.46 -1.24 -12.14
C THR A 107 -21.94 -0.86 -11.98
N ALA A 108 -22.84 -1.70 -12.42
CA ALA A 108 -24.30 -1.48 -12.26
C ALA A 108 -24.68 -1.38 -10.76
N MET A 109 -24.10 -2.24 -9.90
CA MET A 109 -24.32 -2.13 -8.45
C MET A 109 -23.77 -0.83 -7.85
N ASN A 110 -22.63 -0.31 -8.36
CA ASN A 110 -22.11 0.98 -7.94
C ASN A 110 -23.07 2.12 -8.34
N HIS A 111 -23.64 2.07 -9.53
CA HIS A 111 -24.66 3.03 -9.99
C HIS A 111 -25.91 2.97 -9.12
N GLU A 112 -26.40 1.77 -8.78
CA GLU A 112 -27.56 1.59 -7.89
C GLU A 112 -27.29 2.18 -6.49
N ILE A 113 -26.11 1.91 -5.90
CA ILE A 113 -25.70 2.48 -4.60
C ILE A 113 -25.65 4.01 -4.67
N THR A 114 -25.13 4.56 -5.76
CA THR A 114 -25.03 6.02 -5.95
C THR A 114 -26.42 6.64 -6.12
N ALA A 115 -27.27 6.03 -6.93
CA ALA A 115 -28.64 6.48 -7.13
C ALA A 115 -29.45 6.47 -5.82
N LEU A 116 -29.33 5.40 -5.02
CA LEU A 116 -29.98 5.32 -3.70
C LEU A 116 -29.53 6.44 -2.75
N LYS A 117 -28.27 6.83 -2.79
CA LYS A 117 -27.74 7.92 -1.94
C LYS A 117 -28.19 9.31 -2.41
N GLN A 118 -28.46 9.45 -3.72
CA GLN A 118 -28.93 10.70 -4.34
C GLN A 118 -30.46 10.80 -4.38
N LEU A 119 -31.20 9.81 -3.89
CA LEU A 119 -32.66 9.93 -3.73
C LEU A 119 -32.97 11.06 -2.75
N GLY A 120 -33.76 12.03 -3.18
CA GLY A 120 -34.14 13.19 -2.35
C GLY A 120 -34.77 12.79 -1.02
N ASP A 121 -35.46 11.65 -0.96
CA ASP A 121 -36.06 11.14 0.27
C ASP A 121 -35.01 10.57 1.26
N TYR A 122 -33.95 9.92 0.76
CA TYR A 122 -32.80 9.52 1.60
C TYR A 122 -32.08 10.75 2.17
N GLU A 123 -31.79 11.73 1.34
CA GLU A 123 -31.14 12.97 1.77
C GLU A 123 -31.96 13.70 2.81
N LYS A 124 -33.26 13.82 2.61
CA LYS A 124 -34.20 14.42 3.58
C LYS A 124 -34.27 13.66 4.89
N ALA A 125 -34.32 12.31 4.85
CA ALA A 125 -34.32 11.48 6.05
C ALA A 125 -33.01 11.63 6.85
N MET A 126 -31.86 11.66 6.18
CA MET A 126 -30.56 11.86 6.81
C MET A 126 -30.37 13.27 7.36
N GLU A 127 -30.84 14.29 6.65
CA GLU A 127 -30.83 15.68 7.13
C GLU A 127 -31.71 15.86 8.35
N LYS A 128 -32.93 15.34 8.32
CA LYS A 128 -33.90 15.33 9.44
C LYS A 128 -33.27 14.65 10.66
N LEU A 129 -32.66 13.49 10.50
CA LEU A 129 -32.01 12.76 11.60
C LEU A 129 -30.85 13.56 12.19
N THR A 130 -30.02 14.17 11.33
CA THR A 130 -28.87 14.99 11.74
C THR A 130 -29.32 16.24 12.52
N LYS A 131 -30.31 16.95 12.01
CA LYS A 131 -30.90 18.14 12.67
C LYS A 131 -31.50 17.77 14.02
N LEU A 132 -32.26 16.68 14.06
CA LEU A 132 -32.92 16.23 15.28
C LEU A 132 -31.91 15.77 16.35
N LYS A 133 -30.79 15.14 15.97
CA LYS A 133 -29.70 14.77 16.90
C LYS A 133 -29.06 16.02 17.52
N ALA A 134 -28.79 17.04 16.72
CA ALA A 134 -28.22 18.29 17.19
C ALA A 134 -29.18 19.03 18.14
N GLU A 135 -30.47 19.14 17.77
CA GLU A 135 -31.51 19.75 18.59
C GLU A 135 -31.71 19.01 19.92
N ALA A 136 -31.80 17.69 19.88
CA ALA A 136 -31.93 16.86 21.08
C ALA A 136 -30.76 17.08 22.04
N GLN A 137 -29.54 17.13 21.52
CA GLN A 137 -28.32 17.34 22.30
C GLN A 137 -28.32 18.73 22.97
N GLN A 138 -28.71 19.76 22.21
CA GLN A 138 -28.80 21.13 22.73
C GLN A 138 -29.87 21.28 23.80
N VAL A 139 -31.09 20.84 23.53
CA VAL A 139 -32.23 21.01 24.46
C VAL A 139 -32.04 20.21 25.76
N VAL A 140 -31.48 18.99 25.67
CA VAL A 140 -31.15 18.20 26.84
C VAL A 140 -30.03 18.85 27.65
N ALA A 141 -28.98 19.39 27.01
CA ALA A 141 -27.90 20.11 27.69
C ALA A 141 -28.43 21.36 28.41
N GLU A 142 -29.26 22.17 27.75
CA GLU A 142 -29.88 23.36 28.35
C GLU A 142 -30.76 22.99 29.57
N ALA A 143 -31.57 21.95 29.48
CA ALA A 143 -32.38 21.49 30.60
C ALA A 143 -31.52 20.99 31.75
N GLN A 144 -30.41 20.30 31.49
CA GLN A 144 -29.43 19.89 32.51
C GLN A 144 -28.75 21.09 33.18
N GLN A 145 -28.34 22.07 32.38
CA GLN A 145 -27.71 23.31 32.87
C GLN A 145 -28.66 24.07 33.80
N LYS A 146 -29.93 24.27 33.38
CA LYS A 146 -30.97 24.87 34.23
C LYS A 146 -31.12 24.16 35.56
N MET A 147 -31.14 22.83 35.54
CA MET A 147 -31.23 22.03 36.75
C MET A 147 -30.02 22.20 37.68
N VAL A 148 -28.80 22.26 37.13
CA VAL A 148 -27.56 22.48 37.89
C VAL A 148 -27.56 23.87 38.55
N VAL A 149 -27.91 24.92 37.78
CA VAL A 149 -28.01 26.31 38.30
C VAL A 149 -29.05 26.41 39.42
N ALA A 150 -30.24 25.87 39.18
CA ALA A 150 -31.29 25.89 40.22
C ALA A 150 -30.90 25.11 41.47
N LYS A 151 -30.15 24.00 41.32
CA LYS A 151 -29.60 23.27 42.50
C LYS A 151 -28.62 24.16 43.26
N HIS A 152 -27.68 24.82 42.58
CA HIS A 152 -26.71 25.70 43.22
C HIS A 152 -27.40 26.82 44.00
N LEU A 153 -28.37 27.50 43.38
CA LEU A 153 -29.16 28.55 44.04
C LEU A 153 -29.91 28.07 45.31
N ARG A 154 -30.47 26.85 45.27
CA ARG A 154 -31.10 26.26 46.44
C ARG A 154 -30.09 25.94 47.53
N ASP A 155 -28.90 25.48 47.18
CA ASP A 155 -27.84 25.17 48.14
C ASP A 155 -27.26 26.46 48.77
N GLU A 156 -27.16 27.56 48.06
CA GLU A 156 -26.81 28.89 48.59
C GLU A 156 -27.86 29.43 49.52
N ARG A 157 -29.17 29.39 49.16
CA ARG A 157 -30.28 29.79 50.07
C ARG A 157 -30.27 29.02 51.38
N ARG A 158 -29.87 27.75 51.36
CA ARG A 158 -29.75 26.94 52.59
C ARG A 158 -28.57 27.35 53.46
N LYS A 159 -27.50 27.88 52.88
CA LYS A 159 -26.31 28.35 53.58
C LYS A 159 -26.52 29.72 54.22
N GLU A 160 -27.23 30.62 53.53
CA GLU A 160 -27.46 32.00 53.97
C GLU A 160 -28.46 32.13 55.11
N LYS A 161 -29.41 31.18 55.21
CA LYS A 161 -30.43 31.18 56.26
C LYS A 161 -30.07 30.17 57.33
N ALA A 162 -29.88 30.63 58.58
CA ALA A 162 -29.63 29.77 59.73
C ALA A 162 -30.82 28.80 60.05
N ILE A 163 -32.03 29.22 59.71
CA ILE A 163 -33.26 28.41 59.86
C ILE A 163 -34.09 28.60 58.56
N VAL A 164 -34.30 27.53 57.79
CA VAL A 164 -35.20 27.48 56.64
C VAL A 164 -36.56 27.04 57.14
N SER A 165 -37.64 27.81 56.84
CA SER A 165 -38.99 27.42 57.23
C SER A 165 -39.47 26.13 56.53
N ASP A 166 -40.34 25.34 57.15
CA ASP A 166 -40.87 24.12 56.57
C ASP A 166 -41.55 24.33 55.23
N ASN A 167 -42.16 25.51 55.01
CA ASN A 167 -42.81 25.85 53.75
C ASN A 167 -41.80 26.07 52.63
N GLU A 168 -40.74 26.81 52.90
CA GLU A 168 -39.64 27.05 51.95
C GLU A 168 -38.93 25.73 51.59
N GLN A 169 -38.75 24.83 52.55
CA GLN A 169 -38.15 23.55 52.28
C GLN A 169 -39.02 22.66 51.36
N ARG A 170 -40.36 22.66 51.58
CA ARG A 170 -41.29 21.98 50.70
C ARG A 170 -41.30 22.55 49.27
N GLU A 171 -41.20 23.87 49.13
CA GLU A 171 -41.11 24.52 47.82
C GLU A 171 -39.83 24.11 47.08
N MET A 172 -38.68 24.14 47.73
CA MET A 172 -37.39 23.72 47.10
C MET A 172 -37.41 22.23 46.67
N ILE A 173 -38.08 21.37 47.45
CA ILE A 173 -38.27 19.95 47.08
C ILE A 173 -39.18 19.84 45.84
N ARG A 174 -40.33 20.54 45.81
CA ARG A 174 -41.23 20.55 44.66
C ARG A 174 -40.56 21.04 43.42
N GLU A 175 -39.80 22.13 43.48
CA GLU A 175 -39.02 22.65 42.35
C GLU A 175 -38.00 21.63 41.83
N SER A 176 -37.24 20.97 42.74
CA SER A 176 -36.30 19.92 42.38
C SER A 176 -36.96 18.74 41.70
N GLN A 177 -38.09 18.28 42.21
CA GLN A 177 -38.87 17.18 41.62
C GLN A 177 -39.42 17.58 40.24
N TYR A 178 -39.96 18.79 40.12
CA TYR A 178 -40.45 19.32 38.84
C TYR A 178 -39.37 19.34 37.76
N MET A 179 -38.19 19.91 38.06
CA MET A 179 -37.09 20.00 37.13
C MET A 179 -36.55 18.62 36.69
N LYS A 180 -36.48 17.66 37.65
CA LYS A 180 -36.12 16.27 37.33
C LYS A 180 -37.14 15.61 36.39
N ALA A 181 -38.43 15.81 36.68
CA ALA A 181 -39.51 15.27 35.88
C ALA A 181 -39.51 15.91 34.48
N GLU A 182 -39.23 17.21 34.36
CA GLU A 182 -39.15 17.94 33.09
C GLU A 182 -37.96 17.45 32.25
N LEU A 183 -36.80 17.31 32.87
CA LEU A 183 -35.64 16.71 32.16
C LEU A 183 -35.94 15.28 31.70
N HIS A 184 -36.59 14.48 32.49
CA HIS A 184 -36.98 13.12 32.12
C HIS A 184 -37.97 13.11 30.95
N ARG A 185 -39.00 13.98 30.96
CA ARG A 185 -39.97 14.12 29.86
C ARG A 185 -39.28 14.56 28.59
N THR A 186 -38.39 15.54 28.68
CA THR A 186 -37.62 16.04 27.53
C THR A 186 -36.80 14.93 26.91
N LYS A 187 -36.01 14.19 27.70
CA LYS A 187 -35.25 13.05 27.23
C LYS A 187 -36.10 11.98 26.55
N LYS A 188 -37.23 11.62 27.17
CA LYS A 188 -38.18 10.61 26.67
C LYS A 188 -38.77 11.06 25.31
N ARG A 189 -39.18 12.35 25.22
CA ARG A 189 -39.73 12.91 23.97
C ARG A 189 -38.72 12.85 22.83
N TYR A 190 -37.48 13.33 23.05
CA TYR A 190 -36.47 13.30 22.01
C TYR A 190 -36.00 11.88 21.68
N ALA A 191 -35.94 10.97 22.62
CA ALA A 191 -35.67 9.57 22.35
C ALA A 191 -36.69 8.94 21.39
N ALA A 192 -37.97 9.21 21.58
CA ALA A 192 -39.02 8.72 20.69
C ALA A 192 -38.94 9.33 19.29
N LEU A 193 -38.65 10.65 19.18
CA LEU A 193 -38.47 11.33 17.90
C LEU A 193 -37.25 10.81 17.16
N LEU A 194 -36.15 10.62 17.87
CA LEU A 194 -34.91 10.06 17.28
C LEU A 194 -35.13 8.62 16.80
N GLN A 195 -35.80 7.79 17.60
CA GLN A 195 -36.13 6.42 17.21
C GLN A 195 -36.95 6.37 15.91
N ALA A 196 -37.93 7.25 15.76
CA ALA A 196 -38.74 7.34 14.54
C ALA A 196 -37.91 7.79 13.33
N ALA A 197 -37.09 8.81 13.51
CA ALA A 197 -36.21 9.30 12.43
C ALA A 197 -35.08 8.31 12.06
N GLU A 198 -34.56 7.56 13.04
CA GLU A 198 -33.60 6.49 12.80
C GLU A 198 -34.23 5.33 12.02
N ALA A 199 -35.44 4.92 12.38
CA ALA A 199 -36.17 3.87 11.65
C ALA A 199 -36.42 4.25 10.18
N GLU A 200 -36.76 5.53 9.91
CA GLU A 200 -36.96 6.04 8.56
C GLU A 200 -35.66 5.98 7.72
N ALA A 201 -34.52 6.31 8.31
CA ALA A 201 -33.22 6.28 7.66
C ALA A 201 -32.62 4.87 7.55
N GLU A 202 -32.97 3.96 8.48
CA GLU A 202 -32.37 2.62 8.61
C GLU A 202 -32.67 1.72 7.42
N GLU A 203 -33.85 1.81 6.83
CA GLU A 203 -34.24 1.03 5.65
C GLU A 203 -33.31 1.32 4.46
N TYR A 204 -33.01 2.60 4.20
CA TYR A 204 -32.11 3.00 3.15
C TYR A 204 -30.67 2.56 3.45
N ASN A 205 -30.23 2.75 4.69
CA ASN A 205 -28.89 2.35 5.14
C ASN A 205 -28.69 0.84 5.04
N ARG A 206 -29.69 0.05 5.42
CA ARG A 206 -29.71 -1.40 5.30
C ARG A 206 -29.56 -1.84 3.85
N ARG A 207 -30.36 -1.27 2.94
CA ARG A 207 -30.30 -1.58 1.51
C ARG A 207 -28.93 -1.25 0.90
N ILE A 208 -28.39 -0.07 1.24
CA ILE A 208 -27.04 0.35 0.80
C ILE A 208 -25.97 -0.60 1.36
N ALA A 209 -26.08 -1.03 2.62
CA ALA A 209 -25.13 -1.96 3.23
C ALA A 209 -25.18 -3.35 2.59
N GLU A 210 -26.37 -3.85 2.30
CA GLU A 210 -26.59 -5.12 1.57
C GLU A 210 -25.96 -5.09 0.17
N LEU A 211 -26.21 -4.02 -0.60
CA LEU A 211 -25.63 -3.82 -1.92
C LEU A 211 -24.11 -3.71 -1.89
N LYS A 212 -23.55 -2.95 -0.94
CA LYS A 212 -22.09 -2.85 -0.75
C LYS A 212 -21.47 -4.20 -0.41
N SER A 213 -22.13 -4.99 0.44
CA SER A 213 -21.66 -6.33 0.81
C SER A 213 -21.72 -7.29 -0.38
N ALA A 214 -22.83 -7.28 -1.14
CA ALA A 214 -22.99 -8.08 -2.34
C ALA A 214 -21.95 -7.70 -3.42
N ARG A 215 -21.76 -6.41 -3.65
CA ARG A 215 -20.75 -5.88 -4.56
C ARG A 215 -19.34 -6.34 -4.16
N LYS A 216 -19.00 -6.25 -2.87
CA LYS A 216 -17.70 -6.70 -2.36
C LYS A 216 -17.49 -8.18 -2.64
N ARG A 217 -18.46 -9.03 -2.32
CA ARG A 217 -18.38 -10.48 -2.60
C ARG A 217 -18.18 -10.76 -4.10
N LYS A 218 -18.92 -10.07 -4.99
CA LYS A 218 -18.73 -10.21 -6.43
C LYS A 218 -17.35 -9.75 -6.89
N SER A 219 -16.88 -8.62 -6.39
CA SER A 219 -15.54 -8.09 -6.70
C SER A 219 -14.43 -9.03 -6.23
N ASP A 220 -14.52 -9.55 -5.00
CA ASP A 220 -13.56 -10.51 -4.46
C ASP A 220 -13.57 -11.83 -5.25
N HIS A 221 -14.74 -12.28 -5.69
CA HIS A 221 -14.87 -13.46 -6.53
C HIS A 221 -14.24 -13.26 -7.91
N LEU A 222 -14.55 -12.12 -8.57
CA LEU A 222 -14.00 -11.79 -9.89
C LEU A 222 -12.49 -11.64 -9.84
N GLN A 223 -11.95 -11.01 -8.79
CA GLN A 223 -10.52 -10.86 -8.61
C GLN A 223 -9.82 -12.20 -8.37
N ARG A 224 -10.43 -13.09 -7.59
CA ARG A 224 -9.92 -14.45 -7.37
C ARG A 224 -9.89 -15.24 -8.68
N TRP A 225 -10.99 -15.21 -9.43
CA TRP A 225 -11.05 -15.83 -10.73
C TRP A 225 -9.96 -15.30 -11.67
N LEU A 226 -9.83 -13.97 -11.78
CA LEU A 226 -8.81 -13.34 -12.62
C LEU A 226 -7.40 -13.83 -12.27
N PHE A 227 -7.02 -13.78 -11.00
CA PHE A 227 -5.68 -14.21 -10.58
C PHE A 227 -5.44 -15.72 -10.77
N SER A 228 -6.49 -16.56 -10.75
CA SER A 228 -6.37 -17.97 -11.07
C SER A 228 -6.13 -18.23 -12.57
N GLN A 229 -6.52 -17.29 -13.45
CA GLN A 229 -6.27 -17.39 -14.90
C GLN A 229 -4.84 -16.95 -15.28
N PHE A 230 -4.17 -16.16 -14.44
CA PHE A 230 -2.78 -15.79 -14.67
C PHE A 230 -1.85 -16.95 -14.31
N ILE A 231 -1.57 -17.80 -15.30
CA ILE A 231 -0.68 -18.96 -15.16
C ILE A 231 0.70 -18.60 -15.69
N PHE A 232 1.67 -18.56 -14.80
CA PHE A 232 3.06 -18.27 -15.12
C PHE A 232 3.88 -19.55 -15.24
N GLN A 233 4.95 -19.47 -16.02
CA GLN A 233 5.96 -20.52 -16.16
C GLN A 233 7.28 -20.01 -15.58
N ASN A 234 8.00 -20.85 -14.83
CA ASN A 234 9.34 -20.54 -14.37
C ASN A 234 10.42 -21.08 -15.33
N ALA A 235 11.68 -20.75 -15.08
CA ALA A 235 12.79 -21.18 -15.93
C ALA A 235 13.04 -22.71 -15.93
N ARG A 236 12.40 -23.46 -15.02
CA ARG A 236 12.41 -24.94 -15.03
C ARG A 236 11.27 -25.55 -15.85
N GLY A 237 10.39 -24.73 -16.43
CA GLY A 237 9.20 -25.18 -17.12
C GLY A 237 8.00 -25.50 -16.23
N GLU A 238 8.11 -25.32 -14.91
CA GLU A 238 6.99 -25.49 -13.99
C GLU A 238 5.95 -24.38 -14.16
N ARG A 239 4.67 -24.71 -14.09
CA ARG A 239 3.55 -23.77 -14.26
C ARG A 239 2.74 -23.64 -12.98
N LYS A 240 2.41 -22.40 -12.60
CA LYS A 240 1.56 -22.10 -11.43
C LYS A 240 0.71 -20.86 -11.68
N ASP A 241 -0.48 -20.84 -11.08
CA ASP A 241 -1.31 -19.64 -11.03
C ASP A 241 -0.75 -18.62 -10.01
N LEU A 242 -1.16 -17.36 -10.22
CA LEU A 242 -0.67 -16.24 -9.42
C LEU A 242 -1.02 -16.34 -7.93
N LEU A 243 -2.21 -16.88 -7.60
CA LEU A 243 -2.63 -17.06 -6.19
C LEU A 243 -1.72 -18.05 -5.47
N SER A 244 -1.43 -19.19 -6.12
CA SER A 244 -0.55 -20.22 -5.59
C SER A 244 0.89 -19.72 -5.41
N ILE A 245 1.39 -18.91 -6.36
CA ILE A 245 2.73 -18.29 -6.26
C ILE A 245 2.81 -17.38 -5.04
N PHE A 246 1.83 -16.48 -4.88
CA PHE A 246 1.81 -15.53 -3.76
C PHE A 246 1.64 -16.25 -2.42
N ARG A 247 0.70 -17.19 -2.31
CA ARG A 247 0.51 -18.00 -1.10
C ARG A 247 1.81 -18.68 -0.67
N ASN A 248 2.49 -19.36 -1.60
CA ASN A 248 3.73 -20.06 -1.30
C ASN A 248 4.85 -19.10 -0.88
N TYR A 249 4.95 -17.95 -1.53
CA TYR A 249 5.94 -16.93 -1.17
C TYR A 249 5.74 -16.42 0.26
N TYR A 250 4.51 -16.09 0.64
CA TYR A 250 4.21 -15.57 1.97
C TYR A 250 4.38 -16.61 3.07
N LEU A 251 3.97 -17.85 2.83
CA LEU A 251 4.18 -18.94 3.79
C LEU A 251 5.67 -19.19 4.06
N LEU A 252 6.50 -19.13 3.01
CA LEU A 252 7.94 -19.33 3.14
C LEU A 252 8.63 -18.19 3.89
N HIS A 253 8.23 -16.93 3.65
CA HIS A 253 8.91 -15.75 4.20
C HIS A 253 8.33 -15.27 5.54
N ASN A 254 7.15 -15.73 5.94
CA ASN A 254 6.50 -15.36 7.20
C ASN A 254 5.89 -16.59 7.91
N PRO A 255 6.68 -17.62 8.24
CA PRO A 255 6.16 -18.87 8.79
C PRO A 255 5.51 -18.71 10.18
N GLN A 256 5.82 -17.65 10.91
CA GLN A 256 5.28 -17.37 12.25
C GLN A 256 4.17 -16.30 12.24
N SER A 257 3.73 -15.84 11.08
CA SER A 257 2.64 -14.86 11.01
C SER A 257 1.31 -15.49 11.38
N VAL A 258 0.41 -14.68 11.97
CA VAL A 258 -0.99 -15.07 12.24
C VAL A 258 -1.65 -15.64 10.97
N LEU A 259 -1.29 -15.14 9.79
CA LEU A 259 -1.75 -15.64 8.49
C LEU A 259 -1.25 -17.07 8.22
N ALA A 260 0.02 -17.39 8.52
CA ALA A 260 0.56 -18.75 8.35
C ALA A 260 -0.13 -19.74 9.28
N THR A 261 -0.38 -19.35 10.53
CA THR A 261 -1.13 -20.15 11.51
C THR A 261 -2.57 -20.37 11.06
N HIS A 262 -3.24 -19.34 10.54
CA HIS A 262 -4.60 -19.45 9.98
C HIS A 262 -4.65 -20.33 8.73
N PHE A 263 -3.66 -20.28 7.85
CA PHE A 263 -3.57 -21.19 6.70
C PHE A 263 -3.43 -22.65 7.14
N ALA A 264 -2.70 -22.90 8.23
CA ALA A 264 -2.54 -24.24 8.77
C ALA A 264 -3.83 -24.79 9.43
N THR A 265 -4.66 -23.93 10.01
CA THR A 265 -5.88 -24.31 10.74
C THR A 265 -7.16 -24.26 9.93
N MET A 266 -7.30 -23.32 8.99
CA MET A 266 -8.53 -23.08 8.22
C MET A 266 -8.45 -23.51 6.73
N GLY A 267 -7.34 -24.09 6.29
CA GLY A 267 -7.17 -24.54 4.91
C GLY A 267 -7.25 -23.41 3.88
N GLU A 268 -7.90 -23.67 2.75
CA GLU A 268 -7.95 -22.76 1.59
C GLU A 268 -8.82 -21.50 1.77
N GLN A 269 -9.50 -21.33 2.90
CA GLN A 269 -10.51 -20.26 3.05
C GLN A 269 -9.92 -18.85 3.25
N ILE A 270 -8.64 -18.71 3.62
CA ILE A 270 -7.99 -17.40 3.69
C ILE A 270 -7.21 -17.15 2.41
N THR A 271 -7.75 -16.33 1.56
CA THR A 271 -7.08 -15.96 0.31
C THR A 271 -6.27 -14.70 0.54
N LEU A 272 -4.95 -14.83 0.48
CA LEU A 272 -4.05 -13.70 0.38
C LEU A 272 -4.07 -13.23 -1.08
N PHE A 273 -4.78 -12.15 -1.35
CA PHE A 273 -4.85 -11.62 -2.69
C PHE A 273 -3.55 -10.89 -3.06
N PRO A 274 -2.97 -11.17 -4.24
CA PRO A 274 -1.97 -10.30 -4.83
C PRO A 274 -2.50 -8.87 -4.96
N PRO A 275 -1.65 -7.84 -4.85
CA PRO A 275 -2.08 -6.47 -5.14
C PRO A 275 -2.63 -6.34 -6.56
N SER A 276 -3.61 -5.45 -6.76
CA SER A 276 -4.21 -5.19 -8.08
C SER A 276 -3.15 -4.85 -9.14
N GLY A 277 -3.32 -5.34 -10.36
CA GLY A 277 -2.35 -5.19 -11.47
C GLY A 277 -1.08 -6.05 -11.32
N THR A 278 -1.06 -7.01 -10.40
CA THR A 278 0.02 -8.00 -10.33
C THR A 278 -0.05 -8.93 -11.53
N GLY A 279 1.10 -9.17 -12.17
CA GLY A 279 1.19 -9.98 -13.39
C GLY A 279 1.15 -9.17 -14.68
N GLU A 280 0.77 -7.89 -14.61
CA GLU A 280 0.69 -6.99 -15.76
C GLU A 280 1.94 -6.09 -15.91
N CYS A 281 2.92 -6.23 -15.03
CA CYS A 281 4.20 -5.53 -15.16
C CYS A 281 5.02 -6.05 -16.35
N CYS A 282 5.99 -5.25 -16.81
CA CYS A 282 6.82 -5.59 -17.97
C CYS A 282 7.61 -6.87 -17.75
N GLU A 283 8.28 -7.00 -16.60
CA GLU A 283 9.19 -8.10 -16.29
C GLU A 283 8.51 -9.47 -16.34
N PRO A 284 7.36 -9.70 -15.66
CA PRO A 284 6.65 -10.98 -15.74
C PRO A 284 6.19 -11.32 -17.17
N LYS A 285 5.70 -10.34 -17.92
CA LYS A 285 5.24 -10.56 -19.30
C LYS A 285 6.39 -10.97 -20.21
N LEU A 286 7.52 -10.27 -20.13
CA LEU A 286 8.72 -10.54 -20.92
C LEU A 286 9.28 -11.93 -20.62
N LEU A 287 9.45 -12.28 -19.36
CA LEU A 287 9.96 -13.60 -18.95
C LEU A 287 8.99 -14.72 -19.32
N GLN A 288 7.69 -14.50 -19.12
CA GLN A 288 6.66 -15.48 -19.53
C GLN A 288 6.74 -15.78 -21.02
N TYR A 289 6.80 -14.73 -21.83
CA TYR A 289 6.90 -14.90 -23.28
C TYR A 289 8.17 -15.65 -23.67
N ALA A 290 9.31 -15.23 -23.12
CA ALA A 290 10.59 -15.89 -23.38
C ALA A 290 10.58 -17.38 -23.02
N PHE A 291 10.07 -17.73 -21.83
CA PHE A 291 10.03 -19.13 -21.36
C PHE A 291 9.11 -20.01 -22.22
N ILE A 292 7.92 -19.49 -22.57
CA ILE A 292 6.96 -20.26 -23.39
C ILE A 292 7.53 -20.52 -24.80
N HIS A 293 8.25 -19.55 -25.37
CA HIS A 293 8.80 -19.66 -26.74
C HIS A 293 10.23 -20.24 -26.76
N GLY A 294 10.74 -20.75 -25.64
CA GLY A 294 12.06 -21.36 -25.57
C GLY A 294 13.22 -20.37 -25.83
N MET A 295 13.00 -19.09 -25.58
CA MET A 295 14.02 -18.05 -25.65
C MET A 295 14.84 -18.00 -24.37
N ARG A 296 16.15 -17.80 -24.46
CA ARG A 296 17.03 -17.72 -23.31
C ARG A 296 17.18 -16.25 -22.86
N PRO A 297 16.65 -15.85 -21.69
CA PRO A 297 16.85 -14.51 -21.14
C PRO A 297 18.31 -14.24 -20.79
N ILE A 298 18.79 -13.04 -21.10
CA ILE A 298 20.17 -12.60 -20.86
C ILE A 298 20.21 -11.47 -19.85
N GLU A 299 19.46 -10.40 -20.10
CA GLU A 299 19.36 -9.21 -19.23
C GLU A 299 18.10 -8.41 -19.56
N MET A 300 17.71 -7.51 -18.68
CA MET A 300 16.51 -6.69 -18.85
C MET A 300 16.76 -5.24 -18.47
N ALA A 301 15.93 -4.34 -18.99
CA ALA A 301 15.89 -2.95 -18.53
C ALA A 301 14.45 -2.41 -18.60
N MET A 302 14.03 -1.75 -17.51
CA MET A 302 12.70 -1.11 -17.40
C MET A 302 12.89 0.38 -17.22
N PHE A 303 12.06 1.18 -17.91
CA PHE A 303 12.11 2.63 -17.84
C PHE A 303 10.71 3.24 -17.81
N TRP A 304 10.61 4.45 -17.27
CA TRP A 304 9.36 5.21 -17.28
C TRP A 304 9.26 6.08 -18.52
N TRP A 305 8.07 6.12 -19.15
CA TRP A 305 7.81 6.93 -20.33
C TRP A 305 6.53 7.72 -20.17
N GLY A 306 6.56 9.06 -20.32
CA GLY A 306 5.46 9.97 -20.13
C GLY A 306 5.50 10.72 -18.79
N GLU A 307 4.40 11.38 -18.41
CA GLU A 307 4.31 12.19 -17.20
C GLU A 307 4.37 11.32 -15.92
N ALA A 308 4.87 11.93 -14.84
CA ALA A 308 4.90 11.27 -13.53
C ALA A 308 3.50 11.07 -12.95
N PRO A 309 3.19 9.92 -12.34
CA PRO A 309 1.92 9.76 -11.64
C PRO A 309 1.89 10.62 -10.38
N LYS A 310 0.70 11.06 -9.97
CA LYS A 310 0.53 11.93 -8.78
C LYS A 310 0.98 11.27 -7.46
N THR A 311 1.04 9.95 -7.43
CA THR A 311 1.30 9.15 -6.21
C THR A 311 2.75 8.67 -6.07
N GLU A 312 3.56 8.73 -7.12
CA GLU A 312 4.93 8.24 -7.14
C GLU A 312 5.84 9.20 -7.90
N ILE A 313 7.08 9.35 -7.42
CA ILE A 313 8.09 10.12 -8.14
C ILE A 313 8.66 9.24 -9.26
N ARG A 314 8.23 9.50 -10.50
CA ARG A 314 8.74 8.86 -11.70
C ARG A 314 9.21 9.94 -12.67
N GLN A 315 10.31 9.72 -13.37
CA GLN A 315 10.84 10.66 -14.35
C GLN A 315 10.90 9.99 -15.72
N HIS A 316 10.50 10.73 -16.73
CA HIS A 316 10.55 10.31 -18.13
C HIS A 316 11.96 9.85 -18.51
N GLY A 317 12.07 8.70 -19.17
CA GLY A 317 13.32 8.12 -19.63
C GLY A 317 14.19 7.48 -18.54
N GLN A 318 13.86 7.60 -17.25
CA GLN A 318 14.65 7.02 -16.17
C GLN A 318 14.37 5.54 -15.98
N PHE A 319 15.42 4.80 -15.60
CA PHE A 319 15.36 3.36 -15.34
C PHE A 319 14.88 3.08 -13.90
N TYR A 320 14.09 2.03 -13.77
CA TYR A 320 13.56 1.60 -12.48
C TYR A 320 13.63 0.08 -12.33
N PRO A 321 14.06 -0.44 -11.18
CA PRO A 321 14.04 -1.86 -10.90
C PRO A 321 12.61 -2.36 -10.67
N ALA A 322 12.43 -3.68 -10.66
CA ALA A 322 11.19 -4.35 -10.31
C ALA A 322 10.71 -3.98 -8.90
N CYS A 323 9.41 -3.80 -8.71
CA CYS A 323 8.85 -3.41 -7.42
C CYS A 323 8.87 -4.57 -6.41
N ASN A 324 9.05 -4.24 -5.12
CA ASN A 324 9.05 -5.23 -4.04
C ASN A 324 7.65 -5.75 -3.66
N GLY A 325 6.58 -5.07 -4.04
CA GLY A 325 5.20 -5.44 -3.67
C GLY A 325 4.59 -6.46 -4.61
N LYS A 326 4.41 -6.08 -5.87
CA LYS A 326 3.73 -6.90 -6.89
C LYS A 326 4.68 -7.90 -7.55
N CYS A 327 5.89 -7.44 -7.94
CA CYS A 327 6.80 -8.22 -8.75
C CYS A 327 7.63 -9.22 -7.95
N LYS A 328 8.00 -8.90 -6.69
CA LYS A 328 8.95 -9.74 -5.92
C LYS A 328 8.50 -11.19 -5.72
N PRO A 329 7.27 -11.47 -5.24
CA PRO A 329 6.82 -12.88 -5.11
C PRO A 329 6.83 -13.62 -6.45
N LEU A 330 6.37 -12.96 -7.50
CA LEU A 330 6.23 -13.54 -8.82
C LEU A 330 7.59 -13.81 -9.47
N LEU A 331 8.46 -12.81 -9.55
CA LEU A 331 9.79 -12.95 -10.16
C LEU A 331 10.69 -13.90 -9.36
N THR A 332 10.61 -13.92 -8.04
CA THR A 332 11.33 -14.90 -7.21
C THR A 332 10.98 -16.33 -7.61
N TRP A 333 9.72 -16.59 -7.97
CA TRP A 333 9.30 -17.90 -8.43
C TRP A 333 9.65 -18.13 -9.92
N MET A 334 9.44 -17.15 -10.79
CA MET A 334 9.70 -17.28 -12.23
C MET A 334 11.17 -17.54 -12.55
N LEU A 335 12.08 -16.93 -11.80
CA LEU A 335 13.54 -17.06 -11.98
C LEU A 335 14.13 -18.33 -11.37
N LYS A 336 13.32 -19.22 -10.73
CA LYS A 336 13.79 -20.51 -10.25
C LYS A 336 14.32 -21.37 -11.41
N GLY A 337 15.58 -21.73 -11.34
CA GLY A 337 16.29 -22.46 -12.40
C GLY A 337 17.26 -21.60 -13.21
N MET A 338 17.21 -20.28 -13.07
CA MET A 338 18.20 -19.37 -13.62
C MET A 338 19.34 -19.09 -12.61
N ASN A 339 20.52 -18.84 -13.12
CA ASN A 339 21.60 -18.27 -12.33
C ASN A 339 21.42 -16.74 -12.29
N VAL A 340 20.90 -16.23 -11.18
CA VAL A 340 20.60 -14.81 -10.97
C VAL A 340 21.64 -14.19 -10.06
N ALA A 341 22.13 -13.01 -10.37
CA ALA A 341 23.04 -12.23 -9.55
C ALA A 341 22.45 -12.00 -8.15
N ALA A 342 23.28 -12.06 -7.13
CA ALA A 342 22.87 -11.70 -5.77
C ALA A 342 22.37 -10.24 -5.75
N ASN A 343 21.34 -9.97 -4.95
CA ASN A 343 20.93 -8.60 -4.71
C ASN A 343 21.97 -7.94 -3.78
N ALA A 344 22.73 -6.99 -4.32
CA ALA A 344 23.77 -6.30 -3.53
C ALA A 344 23.18 -5.58 -2.29
N LEU A 345 21.90 -5.21 -2.33
CA LEU A 345 21.18 -4.67 -1.17
C LEU A 345 20.71 -5.78 -0.19
N GLU A 346 20.84 -7.05 -0.57
CA GLU A 346 20.38 -8.21 0.20
C GLU A 346 21.50 -9.12 0.67
N THR A 347 22.74 -8.90 0.28
CA THR A 347 23.89 -9.62 0.83
C THR A 347 23.99 -9.36 2.33
N GLU A 348 23.81 -10.42 3.13
CA GLU A 348 24.06 -10.44 4.56
C GLU A 348 25.59 -10.37 4.78
N ALA A 349 26.17 -9.18 4.68
CA ALA A 349 27.39 -8.92 5.43
C ALA A 349 26.93 -8.79 6.90
N GLU A 350 27.62 -9.43 7.83
CA GLU A 350 27.51 -9.12 9.27
C GLU A 350 27.88 -7.64 9.42
N GLN A 351 26.83 -6.80 9.39
CA GLN A 351 27.02 -5.36 9.50
C GLN A 351 26.94 -5.02 10.97
N SER A 352 28.06 -4.63 11.54
CA SER A 352 28.10 -3.99 12.85
C SER A 352 27.66 -2.52 12.72
N ILE A 353 27.05 -2.01 13.77
CA ILE A 353 26.79 -0.56 13.92
C ILE A 353 27.92 0.05 14.73
N GLU A 354 28.33 1.25 14.34
CA GLU A 354 29.25 2.07 15.10
C GLU A 354 28.45 3.08 15.92
N ILE A 355 28.69 3.14 17.23
CA ILE A 355 28.09 4.13 18.12
C ILE A 355 29.07 5.30 18.22
N ILE A 356 28.67 6.43 17.64
CA ILE A 356 29.48 7.66 17.62
C ILE A 356 29.38 8.41 18.95
N TYR A 357 28.20 8.36 19.57
CA TYR A 357 27.92 8.98 20.86
C TYR A 357 26.87 8.18 21.60
N GLU A 358 27.00 8.07 22.91
CA GLU A 358 26.04 7.39 23.78
C GLU A 358 26.05 8.04 25.17
N ASP A 359 24.86 8.36 25.68
CA ASP A 359 24.65 8.79 27.05
C ASP A 359 23.43 8.09 27.68
N HIS A 360 22.95 8.59 28.83
CA HIS A 360 21.76 8.05 29.49
C HIS A 360 20.48 8.23 28.67
N ASP A 361 20.38 9.26 27.83
CA ASP A 361 19.13 9.67 27.18
C ASP A 361 19.07 9.26 25.71
N LEU A 362 20.18 9.28 25.00
CA LEU A 362 20.21 9.02 23.57
C LEU A 362 21.52 8.37 23.11
N ALA A 363 21.49 7.81 21.91
CA ALA A 363 22.69 7.39 21.18
C ALA A 363 22.66 7.94 19.74
N VAL A 364 23.84 8.27 19.24
CA VAL A 364 24.07 8.61 17.82
C VAL A 364 24.86 7.48 17.18
N ILE A 365 24.32 6.94 16.12
CA ILE A 365 24.82 5.73 15.48
C ILE A 365 25.17 6.04 14.04
N LEU A 366 26.26 5.50 13.56
CA LEU A 366 26.57 5.45 12.13
C LEU A 366 25.94 4.19 11.55
N LYS A 367 24.80 4.35 10.88
CA LYS A 367 24.12 3.27 10.18
C LYS A 367 24.85 2.96 8.87
N PRO A 368 25.27 1.73 8.61
CA PRO A 368 25.84 1.36 7.32
C PRO A 368 24.75 1.29 6.23
N SER A 369 25.17 1.43 4.97
CA SER A 369 24.30 1.14 3.82
C SER A 369 23.92 -0.33 3.80
N GLY A 370 22.69 -0.66 3.37
CA GLY A 370 22.18 -2.04 3.32
C GLY A 370 21.54 -2.53 4.63
N MET A 371 21.67 -1.82 5.74
CA MET A 371 21.04 -2.15 7.02
C MET A 371 19.67 -1.49 7.19
N LEU A 372 18.72 -2.22 7.78
CA LEU A 372 17.42 -1.67 8.16
C LEU A 372 17.55 -0.80 9.42
N THR A 373 16.77 0.28 9.50
CA THR A 373 16.66 1.08 10.74
C THR A 373 15.80 0.36 11.79
N VAL A 374 14.65 -0.17 11.38
CA VAL A 374 13.69 -0.93 12.20
C VAL A 374 13.46 -2.31 11.59
N PRO A 375 13.02 -3.30 12.37
CA PRO A 375 12.72 -4.63 11.84
C PRO A 375 11.71 -4.54 10.69
N GLY A 376 12.06 -5.20 9.58
CA GLY A 376 11.20 -5.34 8.42
C GLY A 376 10.51 -6.71 8.39
N ARG A 377 9.92 -7.04 7.24
CA ARG A 377 9.32 -8.37 7.02
C ARG A 377 10.36 -9.48 6.79
N SER A 378 11.62 -9.15 6.63
CA SER A 378 12.74 -10.10 6.47
C SER A 378 13.40 -10.37 7.82
N LYS A 379 14.13 -11.50 7.94
CA LYS A 379 14.94 -11.85 9.13
C LYS A 379 16.21 -10.99 9.30
N ARG A 380 16.35 -9.90 8.54
CA ARG A 380 17.54 -9.03 8.60
C ARG A 380 17.64 -8.33 9.93
N GLN A 381 18.86 -8.21 10.38
CA GLN A 381 19.19 -7.34 11.50
C GLN A 381 18.85 -5.88 11.14
N SER A 382 18.37 -5.15 12.11
CA SER A 382 18.13 -3.71 12.05
C SER A 382 18.92 -3.03 13.16
N VAL A 383 19.13 -1.72 13.02
CA VAL A 383 19.72 -0.93 14.10
C VAL A 383 18.97 -1.16 15.40
N GLU A 384 17.64 -1.11 15.36
CA GLU A 384 16.80 -1.36 16.55
C GLU A 384 17.05 -2.75 17.15
N THR A 385 17.13 -3.79 16.32
CA THR A 385 17.37 -5.16 16.82
C THR A 385 18.74 -5.30 17.48
N ILE A 386 19.79 -4.74 16.87
CA ILE A 386 21.15 -4.78 17.41
C ILE A 386 21.25 -4.01 18.74
N LEU A 387 20.63 -2.82 18.81
CA LEU A 387 20.63 -2.03 20.05
C LEU A 387 19.83 -2.72 21.16
N ARG A 388 18.71 -3.35 20.83
CA ARG A 388 17.89 -4.11 21.78
C ARG A 388 18.66 -5.32 22.35
N GLN A 389 19.57 -5.91 21.60
CA GLN A 389 20.46 -6.96 22.08
C GLN A 389 21.62 -6.43 22.91
N ARG A 390 22.09 -5.21 22.61
CA ARG A 390 23.23 -4.58 23.29
C ARG A 390 22.83 -3.91 24.60
N TRP A 391 21.66 -3.27 24.63
CA TRP A 391 21.16 -2.58 25.82
C TRP A 391 20.36 -3.55 26.70
N ASN A 392 20.40 -3.32 28.03
CA ASN A 392 19.64 -4.13 28.98
C ASN A 392 18.13 -3.93 28.81
N GLU A 393 17.31 -4.85 29.36
CA GLU A 393 15.83 -4.85 29.22
C GLU A 393 15.13 -3.54 29.63
N ASN A 394 15.78 -2.74 30.48
CA ASN A 394 15.25 -1.43 30.91
C ASN A 394 15.46 -0.31 29.88
N ASP A 395 16.40 -0.47 28.96
CA ASP A 395 16.75 0.51 27.92
C ASP A 395 16.22 0.04 26.56
N THR A 396 14.97 0.34 26.29
CA THR A 396 14.38 -0.01 24.98
C THR A 396 14.76 1.05 23.95
N PRO A 397 15.48 0.70 22.88
CA PRO A 397 15.78 1.65 21.81
C PRO A 397 14.48 2.15 21.17
N ILE A 398 14.29 3.47 21.18
CA ILE A 398 13.13 4.13 20.60
C ILE A 398 13.59 4.89 19.35
N ILE A 399 13.17 4.43 18.19
CA ILE A 399 13.53 5.02 16.90
C ILE A 399 12.73 6.30 16.71
N VAL A 400 13.43 7.42 16.58
CA VAL A 400 12.86 8.75 16.43
C VAL A 400 12.67 9.13 14.97
N HIS A 401 13.61 8.72 14.11
CA HIS A 401 13.57 8.91 12.66
C HIS A 401 14.20 7.72 11.93
N ARG A 402 14.06 7.67 10.64
CA ARG A 402 14.58 6.55 9.83
C ARG A 402 15.50 7.06 8.74
N LEU A 403 16.50 6.23 8.41
CA LEU A 403 17.23 6.26 7.15
C LEU A 403 16.78 5.07 6.32
N ASP A 404 16.69 5.24 5.03
CA ASP A 404 16.38 4.15 4.11
C ASP A 404 17.49 3.08 4.13
N MET A 405 17.16 1.86 3.75
CA MET A 405 18.09 0.74 3.82
C MET A 405 19.41 1.04 3.10
N ALA A 406 19.34 1.59 1.88
CA ALA A 406 20.50 1.95 1.07
C ALA A 406 21.28 3.19 1.55
N THR A 407 20.67 4.00 2.44
CA THR A 407 21.29 5.22 2.94
C THR A 407 22.18 4.90 4.13
N SER A 408 23.43 5.32 4.10
CA SER A 408 24.35 5.33 5.25
C SER A 408 24.34 6.70 5.94
N GLY A 409 24.71 6.76 7.21
CA GLY A 409 24.84 8.04 7.91
C GLY A 409 24.37 8.01 9.36
N LEU A 410 24.32 9.19 9.96
CA LEU A 410 24.01 9.36 11.37
C LEU A 410 22.51 9.12 11.65
N LEU A 411 22.23 8.33 12.65
CA LEU A 411 20.92 8.01 13.17
C LEU A 411 20.87 8.27 14.66
N VAL A 412 19.92 9.11 15.12
CA VAL A 412 19.69 9.36 16.54
C VAL A 412 18.63 8.40 17.07
N VAL A 413 18.92 7.74 18.18
CA VAL A 413 18.01 6.80 18.86
C VAL A 413 17.85 7.24 20.31
N ALA A 414 16.61 7.34 20.77
CA ALA A 414 16.32 7.63 22.17
C ALA A 414 16.43 6.34 23.03
N ARG A 415 16.93 6.48 24.25
CA ARG A 415 17.02 5.38 25.21
C ARG A 415 15.85 5.37 26.20
N ASN A 416 15.16 6.47 26.36
CA ASN A 416 14.01 6.59 27.23
C ASN A 416 12.88 7.43 26.59
N ARG A 417 11.68 7.38 27.20
CA ARG A 417 10.50 8.07 26.69
C ARG A 417 10.59 9.60 26.76
N TYR A 418 11.35 10.13 27.70
CA TYR A 418 11.56 11.57 27.83
C TYR A 418 12.37 12.10 26.66
N ALA A 419 13.53 11.52 26.40
CA ALA A 419 14.38 11.86 25.25
C ALA A 419 13.62 11.66 23.92
N HIS A 420 12.86 10.58 23.78
CA HIS A 420 12.01 10.37 22.60
C HIS A 420 11.07 11.53 22.35
N LYS A 421 10.33 12.00 23.38
CA LYS A 421 9.39 13.10 23.26
C LYS A 421 10.08 14.40 22.84
N GLN A 422 11.25 14.71 23.43
CA GLN A 422 12.03 15.90 23.11
C GLN A 422 12.56 15.87 21.67
N LEU A 423 13.15 14.75 21.27
CA LEU A 423 13.65 14.58 19.90
C LEU A 423 12.51 14.61 18.88
N GLN A 424 11.39 13.97 19.19
CA GLN A 424 10.21 13.97 18.30
C GLN A 424 9.66 15.39 18.07
N ALA A 425 9.66 16.22 19.12
CA ALA A 425 9.27 17.64 18.99
C ALA A 425 10.21 18.38 18.05
N GLN A 426 11.54 18.23 18.20
CA GLN A 426 12.54 18.85 17.33
C GLN A 426 12.40 18.40 15.86
N PHE A 427 12.13 17.11 15.61
CA PHE A 427 11.88 16.62 14.25
C PHE A 427 10.59 17.20 13.66
N LYS A 428 9.51 17.31 14.46
CA LYS A 428 8.21 17.87 14.06
C LYS A 428 8.33 19.37 13.75
N GLU A 429 9.04 20.11 14.57
CA GLU A 429 9.27 21.57 14.44
C GLU A 429 10.36 21.91 13.42
N ARG A 430 11.03 20.88 12.86
CA ARG A 430 12.12 21.02 11.90
C ARG A 430 13.30 21.85 12.40
N THR A 431 13.56 21.83 13.69
CA THR A 431 14.73 22.50 14.29
C THR A 431 16.03 21.73 14.09
N ILE A 432 15.92 20.40 13.85
CA ILE A 432 17.06 19.55 13.48
C ILE A 432 17.46 19.82 12.03
N GLN A 433 18.71 20.27 11.85
CA GLN A 433 19.30 20.46 10.53
C GLN A 433 19.85 19.14 10.00
N LYS A 434 19.40 18.73 8.82
CA LYS A 434 19.83 17.48 8.15
C LYS A 434 20.62 17.82 6.91
N ARG A 435 21.80 17.21 6.78
CA ARG A 435 22.62 17.31 5.58
C ARG A 435 22.80 15.93 4.96
N TYR A 436 22.56 15.84 3.66
CA TYR A 436 22.77 14.64 2.87
C TYR A 436 23.72 14.93 1.73
N VAL A 437 24.53 13.94 1.36
CA VAL A 437 25.39 13.97 0.17
C VAL A 437 24.96 12.80 -0.72
N ALA A 438 24.72 13.09 -1.99
CA ALA A 438 24.37 12.10 -2.99
C ALA A 438 25.35 12.20 -4.16
N LEU A 439 25.83 11.05 -4.63
CA LEU A 439 26.55 10.94 -5.88
C LEU A 439 25.52 10.70 -7.00
N LEU A 440 25.55 11.54 -8.00
CA LEU A 440 24.66 11.47 -9.16
C LEU A 440 25.41 10.90 -10.35
N SER A 441 24.75 10.09 -11.14
CA SER A 441 25.31 9.52 -12.37
C SER A 441 25.40 10.51 -13.53
N THR A 442 24.74 11.68 -13.41
CA THR A 442 24.70 12.74 -14.42
C THR A 442 24.85 14.10 -13.75
N ASP A 443 25.48 15.03 -14.48
CA ASP A 443 25.61 16.42 -14.06
C ASP A 443 24.24 17.13 -14.09
N LEU A 444 23.78 17.66 -12.93
CA LEU A 444 22.52 18.40 -12.82
C LEU A 444 22.64 19.87 -13.30
N LEU A 445 23.84 20.34 -13.61
CA LEU A 445 24.08 21.74 -14.00
C LEU A 445 23.57 22.10 -15.40
N ASN A 446 23.09 21.10 -16.17
CA ASN A 446 22.57 21.26 -17.54
C ASN A 446 21.06 20.94 -17.67
N ARG A 447 20.26 21.23 -16.66
CA ARG A 447 18.78 21.18 -16.74
C ARG A 447 18.17 22.53 -16.46
#